data_3e118804765bebe07ceb8c62f725a563
#
_entry.id   3e118804765bebe07ceb8c62f725a563
#
_cell.length_a   1.000
_cell.length_b   1.000
_cell.length_c   1.000
_cell.angle_alpha   90.00
_cell.angle_beta   90.00
_cell.angle_gamma   90.00
#
_symmetry.space_group_name_H-M   'P 1'
#
loop_
_entity.id
_entity.type
_entity.pdbx_description
1 polymer ?
#
loop_
_entity_poly.entity_id
_entity_poly.type
_entity_poly.pdbx_seq_one_letter_code
_entity_poly.pdbx_strand_id
1 'polypeptide(L)'
;AHNRYWSNRTDYDVLSGGNFGFVNDVGGPCRPRDAYSVPSAQDFWDFLLGQAKAQWGLSTYEQDWLWPQFLGTTELLEDANLGSAWLLQMGAAASAHGLGIQYCMPFPRHLMQSVEISSVTQARASNDYGPRDRKWQWRIGRSSILVDALGLAPSKDGVYTTAVQPGGSQGH
;
A
#
# COMPACT_ATOMS: atom_id res chain seq x y z
N ALA A 1 -4.23 -5.26 9.14
CA ALA A 1 -4.54 -3.84 9.06
C ALA A 1 -4.34 -3.37 7.61
N HIS A 2 -5.00 -2.32 7.28
CA HIS A 2 -5.06 -1.77 5.94
C HIS A 2 -4.90 -0.25 6.02
N ASN A 3 -4.12 0.31 5.12
CA ASN A 3 -4.00 1.75 4.96
C ASN A 3 -4.27 2.14 3.50
N ARG A 4 -5.05 3.17 3.33
CA ARG A 4 -5.43 3.70 2.02
C ARG A 4 -4.55 4.88 1.61
N TYR A 5 -4.47 5.88 2.47
CA TYR A 5 -3.56 7.01 2.36
C TYR A 5 -3.43 7.69 3.71
N TRP A 6 -2.31 8.36 3.90
CA TRP A 6 -2.06 9.13 5.11
C TRP A 6 -2.43 10.59 4.87
N SER A 7 -2.88 11.24 5.91
CA SER A 7 -3.21 12.65 5.90
C SER A 7 -2.79 13.27 7.22
N ASN A 8 -2.31 14.50 7.19
CA ASN A 8 -2.06 15.29 8.38
C ASN A 8 -3.33 15.58 9.22
N ARG A 9 -4.48 15.19 8.71
CA ARG A 9 -5.77 15.26 9.41
C ARG A 9 -6.18 13.93 10.03
N THR A 10 -5.31 12.93 10.00
CA THR A 10 -5.58 11.65 10.67
C THR A 10 -5.43 11.80 12.17
N ASP A 11 -6.18 11.01 12.92
CA ASP A 11 -6.11 10.97 14.37
C ASP A 11 -4.74 10.52 14.91
N TYR A 12 -3.88 9.95 14.06
CA TYR A 12 -2.53 9.53 14.45
C TYR A 12 -1.67 10.70 14.93
N ASP A 13 -1.77 11.84 14.28
CA ASP A 13 -1.05 13.04 14.71
C ASP A 13 -1.56 13.51 16.08
N VAL A 14 -2.87 13.47 16.30
CA VAL A 14 -3.51 13.81 17.57
C VAL A 14 -3.19 12.79 18.66
N LEU A 15 -3.30 11.49 18.36
CA LEU A 15 -3.02 10.41 19.32
C LEU A 15 -1.55 10.33 19.72
N SER A 16 -0.65 10.69 18.84
CA SER A 16 0.79 10.74 19.09
C SER A 16 1.24 12.05 19.77
N GLY A 17 0.36 13.00 19.95
CA GLY A 17 0.71 14.33 20.44
C GLY A 17 1.42 15.20 19.41
N GLY A 18 1.25 14.92 18.11
CA GLY A 18 1.87 15.68 17.03
C GLY A 18 3.36 15.37 16.84
N ASN A 19 3.83 14.21 17.29
CA ASN A 19 5.26 13.88 17.32
C ASN A 19 5.80 13.30 16.02
N PHE A 20 4.95 13.02 15.03
CA PHE A 20 5.40 12.43 13.76
C PHE A 20 5.42 13.44 12.63
N GLY A 21 6.49 13.38 11.84
CA GLY A 21 6.63 14.17 10.62
C GLY A 21 5.93 13.50 9.45
N PHE A 22 5.29 14.34 8.63
CA PHE A 22 4.71 13.93 7.36
C PHE A 22 5.17 14.86 6.24
N VAL A 23 5.35 14.30 5.06
CA VAL A 23 5.40 15.06 3.82
C VAL A 23 3.96 15.22 3.35
N ASN A 24 3.51 16.46 3.25
CA ASN A 24 2.14 16.79 2.91
C ASN A 24 2.08 17.51 1.56
N ASP A 25 1.20 17.07 0.70
CA ASP A 25 0.91 17.74 -0.57
C ASP A 25 -0.61 17.93 -0.75
N VAL A 26 -0.96 19.00 -1.40
CA VAL A 26 -2.34 19.34 -1.78
C VAL A 26 -2.50 19.11 -3.28
N GLY A 27 -2.32 17.85 -3.68
CA GLY A 27 -2.45 17.43 -5.06
C GLY A 27 -1.18 17.57 -5.88
N GLY A 28 -0.49 16.47 -6.06
CA GLY A 28 0.62 16.36 -6.99
C GLY A 28 0.17 16.45 -8.45
N PRO A 29 1.13 16.49 -9.39
CA PRO A 29 0.85 16.77 -10.80
C PRO A 29 -0.12 15.80 -11.47
N CYS A 30 -0.21 14.57 -10.97
CA CYS A 30 -1.12 13.55 -11.53
C CYS A 30 -2.46 13.47 -10.81
N ARG A 31 -2.61 14.10 -9.63
CA ARG A 31 -3.85 14.10 -8.85
C ARG A 31 -4.08 15.44 -8.13
N PRO A 32 -4.31 16.50 -8.89
CA PRO A 32 -4.29 17.87 -8.36
C PRO A 32 -5.46 18.22 -7.41
N ARG A 33 -6.43 17.33 -7.24
CA ARG A 33 -7.60 17.54 -6.36
C ARG A 33 -7.53 16.76 -5.06
N ASP A 34 -6.57 15.85 -4.95
CA ASP A 34 -6.45 14.96 -3.80
C ASP A 34 -5.31 15.47 -2.90
N ALA A 35 -5.53 15.51 -1.61
CA ALA A 35 -4.47 15.76 -0.64
C ALA A 35 -3.92 14.42 -0.16
N TYR A 36 -2.62 14.26 -0.23
CA TYR A 36 -1.90 13.08 0.21
C TYR A 36 -0.84 13.45 1.23
N SER A 37 -0.56 12.53 2.13
CA SER A 37 0.54 12.64 3.06
C SER A 37 1.21 11.28 3.20
N VAL A 38 2.51 11.28 3.32
CA VAL A 38 3.29 10.08 3.62
C VAL A 38 4.15 10.35 4.85
N PRO A 39 4.32 9.36 5.74
CA PRO A 39 5.23 9.50 6.87
C PRO A 39 6.65 9.77 6.39
N SER A 40 7.33 10.70 7.02
CA SER A 40 8.68 11.14 6.62
C SER A 40 9.79 10.49 7.42
N ALA A 41 9.47 9.71 8.47
CA ALA A 41 10.46 9.13 9.35
C ALA A 41 10.07 7.73 9.85
N GLN A 42 11.08 7.00 10.32
CA GLN A 42 10.99 5.62 10.81
C GLN A 42 10.06 5.47 12.02
N ASP A 43 10.09 6.43 12.94
CA ASP A 43 9.37 6.39 14.22
C ASP A 43 7.86 6.24 14.08
N PHE A 44 7.27 6.83 13.04
CA PHE A 44 5.86 6.64 12.73
C PHE A 44 5.54 5.16 12.41
N TRP A 45 6.37 4.53 11.61
CA TRP A 45 6.17 3.14 11.20
C TRP A 45 6.36 2.18 12.38
N ASP A 46 7.37 2.43 13.22
CA ASP A 46 7.62 1.65 14.44
C ASP A 46 6.45 1.77 15.42
N PHE A 47 5.92 2.99 15.60
CA PHE A 47 4.74 3.22 16.41
C PHE A 47 3.51 2.49 15.85
N LEU A 48 3.17 2.73 14.58
CA LEU A 48 1.96 2.16 13.96
C LEU A 48 1.97 0.64 14.00
N LEU A 49 3.04 0.04 13.48
CA LEU A 49 3.11 -1.42 13.31
C LEU A 49 3.33 -2.11 14.65
N GLY A 50 4.10 -1.51 15.55
CA GLY A 50 4.30 -2.00 16.91
C GLY A 50 3.00 -2.00 17.72
N GLN A 51 2.24 -0.91 17.69
CA GLN A 51 0.93 -0.87 18.35
C GLN A 51 -0.06 -1.87 17.75
N ALA A 52 -0.15 -1.92 16.43
CA ALA A 52 -1.06 -2.84 15.77
C ALA A 52 -0.72 -4.30 16.09
N LYS A 53 0.57 -4.63 16.16
CA LYS A 53 1.02 -5.95 16.61
C LYS A 53 0.62 -6.24 18.06
N ALA A 54 0.91 -5.31 18.95
CA ALA A 54 0.67 -5.49 20.38
C ALA A 54 -0.81 -5.54 20.75
N GLN A 55 -1.63 -4.67 20.14
CA GLN A 55 -3.04 -4.55 20.52
C GLN A 55 -3.95 -5.53 19.80
N TRP A 56 -3.64 -5.87 18.54
CA TRP A 56 -4.53 -6.65 17.68
C TRP A 56 -3.92 -7.96 17.17
N GLY A 57 -2.69 -8.26 17.53
CA GLY A 57 -2.01 -9.46 17.05
C GLY A 57 -1.77 -9.43 15.53
N LEU A 58 -1.55 -8.24 14.95
CA LEU A 58 -1.33 -8.09 13.52
C LEU A 58 -0.28 -9.09 13.01
N SER A 59 -0.55 -9.75 11.89
CA SER A 59 0.41 -10.61 11.19
C SER A 59 0.85 -10.05 9.85
N THR A 60 -0.06 -9.36 9.16
CA THR A 60 0.21 -8.78 7.86
C THR A 60 -0.38 -7.37 7.79
N TYR A 61 0.42 -6.43 7.34
CA TYR A 61 0.02 -5.05 7.05
C TYR A 61 -0.20 -4.88 5.56
N GLU A 62 -1.31 -4.30 5.16
CA GLU A 62 -1.55 -3.96 3.77
C GLU A 62 -1.32 -2.47 3.54
N GLN A 63 -0.34 -2.14 2.70
CA GLN A 63 -0.15 -0.79 2.20
C GLN A 63 -0.92 -0.61 0.91
N ASP A 64 -2.08 0.00 1.03
CA ASP A 64 -2.93 0.32 -0.11
C ASP A 64 -2.60 1.69 -0.71
N TRP A 65 -3.09 1.92 -1.91
CA TRP A 65 -2.96 3.19 -2.64
C TRP A 65 -1.52 3.62 -2.93
N LEU A 66 -0.61 2.67 -3.13
CA LEU A 66 0.80 2.99 -3.38
C LEU A 66 0.99 3.94 -4.56
N TRP A 67 0.40 3.63 -5.72
CA TRP A 67 0.58 4.51 -6.87
C TRP A 67 -0.16 5.85 -6.74
N PRO A 68 -1.37 5.93 -6.15
CA PRO A 68 -2.00 7.22 -5.94
C PRO A 68 -1.23 8.13 -5.00
N GLN A 69 -0.69 7.60 -3.89
CA GLN A 69 0.15 8.36 -2.97
C GLN A 69 1.43 8.84 -3.66
N PHE A 70 2.08 7.96 -4.41
CA PHE A 70 3.31 8.31 -5.13
C PHE A 70 3.08 9.42 -6.16
N LEU A 71 2.05 9.31 -7.00
CA LEU A 71 1.73 10.32 -8.01
C LEU A 71 1.05 11.56 -7.44
N GLY A 72 0.48 11.46 -6.25
CA GLY A 72 -0.21 12.54 -5.57
C GLY A 72 0.69 13.42 -4.70
N THR A 73 1.94 13.02 -4.49
CA THR A 73 2.89 13.74 -3.65
C THR A 73 4.07 14.21 -4.50
N THR A 74 4.22 15.51 -4.65
CA THR A 74 5.24 16.13 -5.52
C THR A 74 6.65 15.76 -5.08
N GLU A 75 6.91 15.80 -3.78
CA GLU A 75 8.23 15.47 -3.21
C GLU A 75 8.65 14.02 -3.51
N LEU A 76 7.70 13.08 -3.57
CA LEU A 76 8.01 11.69 -3.93
C LEU A 76 8.36 11.52 -5.41
N LEU A 77 7.92 12.45 -6.26
CA LEU A 77 8.25 12.46 -7.69
C LEU A 77 9.59 13.16 -7.97
N GLU A 78 9.91 14.15 -7.17
CA GLU A 78 11.10 14.99 -7.35
C GLU A 78 12.32 14.45 -6.60
N ASP A 79 12.11 13.76 -5.47
CA ASP A 79 13.19 13.14 -4.68
C ASP A 79 13.08 11.61 -4.68
N ALA A 80 13.92 10.97 -5.48
CA ALA A 80 14.00 9.50 -5.54
C ALA A 80 14.39 8.87 -4.20
N ASN A 81 15.19 9.56 -3.36
CA ASN A 81 15.58 9.05 -2.05
C ASN A 81 14.39 9.03 -1.09
N LEU A 82 13.56 10.06 -1.09
CA LEU A 82 12.35 10.10 -0.27
C LEU A 82 11.38 8.98 -0.65
N GLY A 83 11.16 8.79 -1.97
CA GLY A 83 10.32 7.71 -2.48
C GLY A 83 10.83 6.31 -2.11
N SER A 84 12.16 6.14 -2.06
CA SER A 84 12.78 4.89 -1.61
C SER A 84 12.72 4.74 -0.09
N ALA A 85 13.06 5.78 0.66
CA ALA A 85 13.08 5.78 2.12
C ALA A 85 11.70 5.45 2.71
N TRP A 86 10.64 5.98 2.13
CA TRP A 86 9.26 5.68 2.56
C TRP A 86 8.98 4.16 2.63
N LEU A 87 9.34 3.42 1.58
CA LEU A 87 9.12 1.97 1.52
C LEU A 87 10.10 1.20 2.40
N LEU A 88 11.36 1.61 2.46
CA LEU A 88 12.37 0.98 3.31
C LEU A 88 12.05 1.12 4.79
N GLN A 89 11.61 2.29 5.24
CA GLN A 89 11.22 2.53 6.62
C GLN A 89 10.02 1.67 7.04
N MET A 90 8.99 1.59 6.19
CA MET A 90 7.85 0.71 6.41
C MET A 90 8.30 -0.75 6.53
N GLY A 91 9.18 -1.18 5.61
CA GLY A 91 9.74 -2.53 5.60
C GLY A 91 10.56 -2.86 6.82
N ALA A 92 11.41 -1.93 7.26
CA ALA A 92 12.24 -2.09 8.47
C ALA A 92 11.37 -2.26 9.73
N ALA A 93 10.35 -1.43 9.90
CA ALA A 93 9.42 -1.56 11.02
C ALA A 93 8.64 -2.89 10.97
N ALA A 94 8.14 -3.29 9.81
CA ALA A 94 7.46 -4.57 9.66
C ALA A 94 8.37 -5.75 10.05
N SER A 95 9.61 -5.72 9.59
CA SER A 95 10.61 -6.74 9.94
C SER A 95 10.89 -6.77 11.44
N ALA A 96 11.07 -5.60 12.07
CA ALA A 96 11.32 -5.50 13.51
C ALA A 96 10.19 -6.09 14.36
N HIS A 97 8.95 -6.00 13.89
CA HIS A 97 7.78 -6.53 14.59
C HIS A 97 7.30 -7.90 14.08
N GLY A 98 8.05 -8.55 13.20
CA GLY A 98 7.71 -9.88 12.66
C GLY A 98 6.41 -9.86 11.85
N LEU A 99 6.23 -8.85 11.00
CA LEU A 99 5.06 -8.69 10.14
C LEU A 99 5.43 -8.91 8.67
N GLY A 100 4.50 -9.49 7.91
CA GLY A 100 4.52 -9.41 6.46
C GLY A 100 3.87 -8.12 5.96
N ILE A 101 4.24 -7.68 4.76
CA ILE A 101 3.60 -6.58 4.06
C ILE A 101 2.97 -7.10 2.77
N GLN A 102 1.74 -6.69 2.51
CA GLN A 102 1.09 -6.81 1.22
C GLN A 102 1.05 -5.44 0.55
N TYR A 103 1.54 -5.35 -0.68
CA TYR A 103 1.39 -4.15 -1.50
C TYR A 103 0.07 -4.18 -2.28
N CYS A 104 -0.73 -3.12 -2.12
CA CYS A 104 -1.94 -2.90 -2.90
C CYS A 104 -1.78 -1.68 -3.81
N MET A 105 -2.28 -1.80 -5.02
CA MET A 105 -2.13 -0.81 -6.08
C MET A 105 -0.65 -0.41 -6.36
N PRO A 106 0.31 -1.37 -6.42
CA PRO A 106 1.69 -1.04 -6.68
C PRO A 106 1.91 -0.67 -8.15
N PHE A 107 2.85 0.26 -8.39
CA PHE A 107 3.50 0.40 -9.69
C PHE A 107 4.66 -0.60 -9.84
N PRO A 108 5.16 -0.86 -11.05
CA PRO A 108 6.36 -1.67 -11.26
C PRO A 108 7.55 -1.21 -10.40
N ARG A 109 7.73 0.11 -10.18
CA ARG A 109 8.80 0.62 -9.33
C ARG A 109 8.71 0.11 -7.88
N HIS A 110 7.49 0.02 -7.33
CA HIS A 110 7.28 -0.48 -5.97
C HIS A 110 7.59 -1.98 -5.90
N LEU A 111 7.18 -2.73 -6.92
CA LEU A 111 7.47 -4.15 -7.02
C LEU A 111 8.98 -4.41 -7.20
N MET A 112 9.65 -3.63 -8.02
CA MET A 112 11.11 -3.78 -8.21
C MET A 112 11.88 -3.47 -6.93
N GLN A 113 11.47 -2.45 -6.17
CA GLN A 113 12.11 -2.11 -4.91
C GLN A 113 11.83 -3.14 -3.81
N SER A 114 10.73 -3.90 -3.88
CA SER A 114 10.42 -4.91 -2.86
C SER A 114 11.49 -5.99 -2.71
N VAL A 115 12.33 -6.20 -3.72
CA VAL A 115 13.45 -7.16 -3.63
C VAL A 115 14.48 -6.80 -2.55
N GLU A 116 14.50 -5.52 -2.13
CA GLU A 116 15.35 -5.02 -1.05
C GLU A 116 14.65 -5.08 0.31
N ILE A 117 13.37 -5.45 0.35
CA ILE A 117 12.51 -5.36 1.53
C ILE A 117 11.90 -6.74 1.83
N SER A 118 12.61 -7.54 2.60
CA SER A 118 12.25 -8.94 2.88
C SER A 118 10.89 -9.12 3.57
N SER A 119 10.38 -8.11 4.25
CA SER A 119 9.05 -8.12 4.86
C SER A 119 7.91 -7.96 3.86
N VAL A 120 8.16 -7.50 2.63
CA VAL A 120 7.16 -7.52 1.56
C VAL A 120 7.05 -8.94 1.02
N THR A 121 5.94 -9.58 1.29
CA THR A 121 5.71 -11.01 0.95
C THR A 121 4.66 -11.20 -0.11
N GLN A 122 3.84 -10.20 -0.35
CA GLN A 122 2.69 -10.30 -1.26
C GLN A 122 2.50 -8.97 -2.01
N ALA A 123 1.95 -9.09 -3.21
CA ALA A 123 1.47 -7.91 -3.93
C ALA A 123 0.18 -8.23 -4.69
N ARG A 124 -0.74 -7.29 -4.67
CA ARG A 124 -1.97 -7.39 -5.43
C ARG A 124 -1.66 -7.26 -6.93
N ALA A 125 -2.01 -8.30 -7.68
CA ALA A 125 -1.78 -8.40 -9.12
C ALA A 125 -3.00 -8.03 -9.96
N SER A 126 -4.11 -7.64 -9.33
CA SER A 126 -5.36 -7.27 -10.00
C SER A 126 -5.82 -5.87 -9.66
N ASN A 127 -6.58 -5.27 -10.54
CA ASN A 127 -7.49 -4.19 -10.18
C ASN A 127 -8.68 -4.74 -9.38
N ASP A 128 -9.50 -3.84 -8.84
CA ASP A 128 -10.79 -4.20 -8.28
C ASP A 128 -11.58 -5.04 -9.27
N TYR A 129 -12.30 -6.02 -8.75
CA TYR A 129 -13.06 -6.90 -9.61
C TYR A 129 -14.08 -6.12 -10.44
N GLY A 130 -13.98 -6.27 -11.76
CA GLY A 130 -14.87 -5.63 -12.72
C GLY A 130 -15.44 -6.64 -13.71
N PRO A 131 -16.67 -7.15 -13.51
CA PRO A 131 -17.26 -8.20 -14.37
C PRO A 131 -17.42 -7.78 -15.83
N ARG A 132 -17.38 -6.48 -16.10
CA ARG A 132 -17.47 -5.92 -17.46
C ARG A 132 -16.13 -5.83 -18.19
N ASP A 133 -15.01 -5.96 -17.48
CA ASP A 133 -13.68 -5.96 -18.10
C ASP A 133 -13.34 -7.35 -18.64
N ARG A 134 -13.62 -7.59 -19.90
CA ARG A 134 -13.32 -8.87 -20.58
C ARG A 134 -11.84 -9.25 -20.58
N LYS A 135 -10.93 -8.32 -20.27
CA LYS A 135 -9.48 -8.54 -20.25
C LYS A 135 -8.92 -8.71 -18.83
N TRP A 136 -9.76 -8.71 -17.80
CA TRP A 136 -9.27 -8.74 -16.43
C TRP A 136 -8.46 -10.00 -16.11
N GLN A 137 -8.88 -11.17 -16.61
CA GLN A 137 -8.16 -12.43 -16.41
C GLN A 137 -6.76 -12.39 -17.04
N TRP A 138 -6.66 -11.86 -18.26
CA TRP A 138 -5.39 -11.70 -18.95
C TRP A 138 -4.46 -10.71 -18.22
N ARG A 139 -5.00 -9.61 -17.73
CA ARG A 139 -4.24 -8.62 -16.97
C ARG A 139 -3.71 -9.20 -15.68
N ILE A 140 -4.55 -9.90 -14.91
CA ILE A 140 -4.14 -10.60 -13.70
C ILE A 140 -3.04 -11.62 -13.99
N GLY A 141 -3.19 -12.44 -15.02
CA GLY A 141 -2.19 -13.43 -15.39
C GLY A 141 -0.82 -12.80 -15.65
N ARG A 142 -0.78 -11.73 -16.44
CA ARG A 142 0.46 -11.00 -16.71
C ARG A 142 1.10 -10.38 -15.48
N SER A 143 0.29 -9.72 -14.65
CA SER A 143 0.78 -9.10 -13.43
C SER A 143 1.26 -10.14 -12.43
N SER A 144 0.57 -11.27 -12.32
CA SER A 144 0.96 -12.37 -11.44
C SER A 144 2.32 -12.96 -11.80
N ILE A 145 2.62 -13.12 -13.11
CA ILE A 145 3.93 -13.59 -13.56
C ILE A 145 5.05 -12.64 -13.08
N LEU A 146 4.85 -11.34 -13.19
CA LEU A 146 5.83 -10.36 -12.71
C LEU A 146 6.01 -10.44 -11.19
N VAL A 147 4.92 -10.47 -10.46
CA VAL A 147 4.93 -10.52 -8.99
C VAL A 147 5.62 -11.79 -8.50
N ASP A 148 5.28 -12.94 -9.09
CA ASP A 148 5.88 -14.24 -8.76
C ASP A 148 7.39 -14.28 -9.11
N ALA A 149 7.77 -13.74 -10.27
CA ALA A 149 9.18 -13.66 -10.68
C ALA A 149 10.06 -12.81 -9.74
N LEU A 150 9.45 -11.90 -8.97
CA LEU A 150 10.12 -11.11 -7.95
C LEU A 150 10.12 -11.79 -6.56
N GLY A 151 9.63 -13.02 -6.46
CA GLY A 151 9.56 -13.78 -5.22
C GLY A 151 8.39 -13.40 -4.30
N LEU A 152 7.42 -12.65 -4.80
CA LEU A 152 6.24 -12.26 -4.05
C LEU A 152 5.04 -13.15 -4.37
N ALA A 153 4.18 -13.40 -3.39
CA ALA A 153 2.91 -14.07 -3.63
C ALA A 153 1.93 -13.13 -4.34
N PRO A 154 1.50 -13.42 -5.58
CA PRO A 154 0.49 -12.61 -6.25
C PRO A 154 -0.87 -12.84 -5.64
N SER A 155 -1.57 -11.76 -5.29
CA SER A 155 -2.93 -11.81 -4.75
C SER A 155 -3.94 -11.17 -5.70
N LYS A 156 -5.15 -11.72 -5.67
CA LYS A 156 -6.32 -11.15 -6.34
C LYS A 156 -7.10 -10.31 -5.32
N ASP A 157 -7.75 -9.24 -5.79
CA ASP A 157 -8.55 -8.35 -4.96
C ASP A 157 -9.68 -9.10 -4.23
N GLY A 158 -10.57 -9.71 -4.96
CA GLY A 158 -11.70 -10.41 -4.39
C GLY A 158 -12.07 -11.69 -5.16
N VAL A 159 -12.69 -12.60 -4.45
CA VAL A 159 -13.32 -13.80 -5.02
C VAL A 159 -14.76 -13.85 -4.54
N TYR A 160 -15.69 -13.84 -5.46
CA TYR A 160 -17.10 -13.99 -5.14
C TYR A 160 -17.49 -15.46 -5.30
N THR A 161 -18.13 -16.02 -4.30
CA THR A 161 -18.57 -17.42 -4.30
C THR A 161 -20.04 -17.57 -4.74
N THR A 162 -20.72 -16.45 -4.99
CA THR A 162 -22.11 -16.43 -5.47
C THR A 162 -22.27 -15.44 -6.62
N ALA A 163 -23.21 -15.67 -7.50
CA ALA A 163 -23.56 -14.76 -8.59
C ALA A 163 -24.28 -13.48 -8.10
N VAL A 164 -24.84 -13.51 -6.89
CA VAL A 164 -25.56 -12.38 -6.29
C VAL A 164 -24.86 -11.99 -5.01
N GLN A 165 -24.35 -10.76 -4.96
CA GLN A 165 -23.70 -10.20 -3.78
C GLN A 165 -24.69 -9.30 -3.02
N PRO A 166 -24.78 -9.40 -1.67
CA PRO A 166 -25.57 -8.48 -0.89
C PRO A 166 -25.08 -7.03 -1.11
N GLY A 167 -26.00 -6.14 -1.54
CA GLY A 167 -25.71 -4.73 -1.73
C GLY A 167 -24.99 -4.36 -3.04
N GLY A 168 -24.79 -5.28 -3.97
CA GLY A 168 -24.11 -5.03 -5.23
C GLY A 168 -24.68 -5.76 -6.44
N SER A 169 -24.55 -5.14 -7.62
CA SER A 169 -24.83 -5.75 -8.91
C SER A 169 -23.61 -6.49 -9.50
N GLN A 170 -22.61 -6.77 -8.70
CA GLN A 170 -21.38 -7.40 -9.16
C GLN A 170 -21.56 -8.92 -9.11
N GLY A 171 -22.01 -9.47 -10.22
CA GLY A 171 -21.96 -10.91 -10.48
C GLY A 171 -20.58 -11.37 -10.96
N HIS A 172 -20.38 -12.66 -11.00
CA HIS A 172 -19.15 -13.32 -11.51
C HIS A 172 -18.97 -13.17 -13.01
#